data_492c76585430bfb7346b4f6962a9b689
#
_entry.id   492c76585430bfb7346b4f6962a9b689
#
_cell.length_a   1.000
_cell.length_b   1.000
_cell.length_c   1.000
_cell.angle_alpha   90.00
_cell.angle_beta   90.00
_cell.angle_gamma   90.00
#
_symmetry.space_group_name_H-M   'P 1'
#
loop_
_entity.id
_entity.type
_entity.pdbx_description
1 polymer ?
#
loop_
_entity_poly.entity_id
_entity_poly.type
_entity_poly.pdbx_seq_one_letter_code
_entity_poly.pdbx_strand_id
1 'polypeptide(L)'
;MITIADILKPEHVTLEVRARTAEAAIGEAAAPLRLDERVLDWDALLAGFFKVAPCLPVSPAFAICIPHTRTDQVTSLVMSVGRSSEGIIFPASAVPVRYLFCIGVQLALAADYLRIVGLLARIVKDQASEERLRTAASGSEFVQALSRLEAKL
;
A
#
# COMPACT_ATOMS: atom_id res chain seq x y z
N MET A 1 -4.84 4.81 -19.07
CA MET A 1 -5.15 3.96 -17.90
C MET A 1 -4.07 4.16 -16.84
N ILE A 2 -4.48 4.39 -15.58
CA ILE A 2 -3.55 4.61 -14.48
C ILE A 2 -2.86 3.30 -14.13
N THR A 3 -1.54 3.31 -14.07
CA THR A 3 -0.73 2.15 -13.69
C THR A 3 -0.19 2.29 -12.28
N ILE A 4 0.31 1.20 -11.70
CA ILE A 4 0.93 1.24 -10.36
C ILE A 4 2.12 2.20 -10.36
N ALA A 5 2.94 2.21 -11.43
CA ALA A 5 4.08 3.11 -11.53
C ALA A 5 3.68 4.59 -11.57
N ASP A 6 2.47 4.91 -12.02
CA ASP A 6 1.97 6.29 -12.02
C ASP A 6 1.68 6.80 -10.61
N ILE A 7 1.35 5.92 -9.68
CA ILE A 7 0.85 6.30 -8.35
C ILE A 7 1.82 5.98 -7.23
N LEU A 8 2.77 5.06 -7.44
CA LEU A 8 3.77 4.67 -6.43
C LEU A 8 5.17 5.04 -6.89
N LYS A 9 5.75 6.03 -6.22
CA LYS A 9 7.14 6.44 -6.47
C LYS A 9 8.09 5.62 -5.59
N PRO A 10 9.34 5.36 -6.03
CA PRO A 10 10.32 4.62 -5.23
C PRO A 10 10.53 5.17 -3.82
N GLU A 11 10.53 6.50 -3.66
CA GLU A 11 10.70 7.16 -2.38
C GLU A 11 9.49 6.98 -1.44
N HIS A 12 8.38 6.45 -1.94
CA HIS A 12 7.18 6.18 -1.13
C HIS A 12 7.10 4.73 -0.67
N VAL A 13 8.18 3.96 -0.84
CA VAL A 13 8.27 2.58 -0.35
C VAL A 13 9.13 2.54 0.91
N THR A 14 8.56 2.08 2.01
CA THR A 14 9.28 1.80 3.25
C THR A 14 9.57 0.31 3.31
N LEU A 15 10.82 -0.08 3.05
CA LEU A 15 11.21 -1.49 2.93
C LEU A 15 11.13 -2.25 4.24
N GLU A 16 11.28 -1.57 5.38
CA GLU A 16 11.17 -2.21 6.68
C GLU A 16 10.41 -1.30 7.63
N VAL A 17 9.15 -1.60 7.84
CA VAL A 17 8.32 -0.92 8.83
C VAL A 17 8.75 -1.42 10.20
N ARG A 18 9.09 -0.51 11.10
CA ARG A 18 9.59 -0.82 12.45
C ARG A 18 8.48 -0.91 13.48
N ALA A 19 7.38 -0.19 13.24
CA ALA A 19 6.22 -0.21 14.13
C ALA A 19 5.60 -1.60 14.21
N ARG A 20 5.05 -1.93 15.37
CA ARG A 20 4.44 -3.25 15.63
C ARG A 20 2.94 -3.19 15.82
N THR A 21 2.40 -1.99 16.04
CA THR A 21 0.95 -1.81 16.20
C THR A 21 0.36 -1.28 14.91
N ALA A 22 -0.93 -1.55 14.70
CA ALA A 22 -1.63 -1.16 13.49
C ALA A 22 -1.53 0.34 13.21
N GLU A 23 -1.89 1.17 14.19
CA GLU A 23 -1.91 2.62 14.00
C GLU A 23 -0.52 3.19 13.72
N ALA A 24 0.48 2.79 14.50
CA ALA A 24 1.85 3.26 14.30
C ALA A 24 2.41 2.81 12.95
N ALA A 25 2.08 1.58 12.51
CA ALA A 25 2.53 1.06 11.23
C ALA A 25 1.90 1.80 10.05
N ILE A 26 0.60 2.12 10.14
CA ILE A 26 -0.08 2.92 9.12
C ILE A 26 0.59 4.29 9.02
N GLY A 27 0.85 4.94 10.15
CA GLY A 27 1.53 6.24 10.18
C GLY A 27 2.91 6.19 9.54
N GLU A 28 3.69 5.15 9.82
CA GLU A 28 5.03 4.97 9.26
C GLU A 28 4.97 4.72 7.76
N ALA A 29 4.08 3.83 7.29
CA ALA A 29 3.94 3.49 5.88
C ALA A 29 3.40 4.67 5.07
N ALA A 30 2.53 5.49 5.64
CA ALA A 30 1.93 6.64 4.97
C ALA A 30 2.85 7.88 4.97
N ALA A 31 3.78 7.99 5.92
CA ALA A 31 4.59 9.19 6.13
C ALA A 31 5.30 9.73 4.86
N PRO A 32 5.80 8.89 3.93
CA PRO A 32 6.42 9.42 2.72
C PRO A 32 5.50 10.27 1.85
N LEU A 33 4.18 10.13 1.97
CA LEU A 33 3.22 10.95 1.22
C LEU A 33 3.08 12.37 1.77
N ARG A 34 3.59 12.65 2.97
CA ARG A 34 3.40 13.93 3.64
C ARG A 34 3.83 15.12 2.80
N LEU A 35 4.92 14.98 2.05
CA LEU A 35 5.48 16.06 1.23
C LEU A 35 5.18 15.89 -0.26
N ASP A 36 4.33 14.93 -0.63
CA ASP A 36 3.95 14.75 -2.02
C ASP A 36 3.01 15.89 -2.45
N GLU A 37 3.32 16.50 -3.60
CA GLU A 37 2.55 17.64 -4.11
C GLU A 37 1.11 17.29 -4.47
N ARG A 38 0.80 16.00 -4.68
CA ARG A 38 -0.56 15.54 -4.95
C ARG A 38 -1.43 15.50 -3.71
N VAL A 39 -0.84 15.61 -2.51
CA VAL A 39 -1.56 15.61 -1.24
C VAL A 39 -1.79 17.05 -0.81
N LEU A 40 -3.06 17.45 -0.75
CA LEU A 40 -3.45 18.82 -0.41
C LEU A 40 -3.57 19.04 1.09
N ASP A 41 -4.03 18.03 1.84
CA ASP A 41 -4.17 18.09 3.30
C ASP A 41 -3.72 16.76 3.90
N TRP A 42 -2.48 16.77 4.40
CA TRP A 42 -1.87 15.57 4.98
C TRP A 42 -2.64 15.04 6.19
N ASP A 43 -3.03 15.93 7.10
CA ASP A 43 -3.69 15.50 8.35
C ASP A 43 -5.03 14.82 8.05
N ALA A 44 -5.79 15.34 7.10
CA ALA A 44 -7.05 14.75 6.68
C ALA A 44 -6.84 13.40 5.98
N LEU A 45 -5.81 13.28 5.14
CA LEU A 45 -5.49 12.04 4.46
C LEU A 45 -5.11 10.95 5.47
N LEU A 46 -4.22 11.29 6.40
CA LEU A 46 -3.76 10.34 7.43
C LEU A 46 -4.92 9.89 8.33
N ALA A 47 -5.79 10.80 8.75
CA ALA A 47 -6.97 10.47 9.53
C ALA A 47 -7.88 9.48 8.79
N GLY A 48 -8.03 9.65 7.47
CA GLY A 48 -8.78 8.73 6.63
C GLY A 48 -8.17 7.33 6.60
N PHE A 49 -6.84 7.24 6.53
CA PHE A 49 -6.14 5.95 6.56
C PHE A 49 -6.36 5.20 7.88
N PHE A 50 -6.36 5.91 9.02
CA PHE A 50 -6.65 5.29 10.31
C PHE A 50 -8.09 4.80 10.40
N LYS A 51 -9.00 5.49 9.75
CA LYS A 51 -10.43 5.19 9.83
C LYS A 51 -10.83 3.96 9.03
N VAL A 52 -10.20 3.74 7.87
CA VAL A 52 -10.55 2.64 6.96
C VAL A 52 -9.27 1.91 6.55
N ALA A 53 -9.01 0.79 7.20
CA ALA A 53 -7.79 0.00 6.99
C ALA A 53 -8.12 -1.50 6.99
N PRO A 54 -8.80 -2.00 5.93
CA PRO A 54 -9.17 -3.41 5.85
C PRO A 54 -7.97 -4.31 5.67
N CYS A 55 -8.01 -5.49 6.30
CA CYS A 55 -7.01 -6.52 6.15
C CYS A 55 -7.56 -7.64 5.25
N LEU A 56 -6.70 -8.14 4.36
CA LEU A 56 -7.02 -9.24 3.46
C LEU A 56 -6.03 -10.38 3.71
N PRO A 57 -6.49 -11.54 4.21
CA PRO A 57 -5.60 -12.69 4.37
C PRO A 57 -5.16 -13.19 3.00
N VAL A 58 -3.85 -13.45 2.86
CA VAL A 58 -3.27 -13.95 1.61
C VAL A 58 -3.01 -15.45 1.74
N SER A 59 -2.46 -15.87 2.89
CA SER A 59 -2.12 -17.26 3.18
C SER A 59 -2.23 -17.47 4.70
N PRO A 60 -2.02 -18.70 5.19
CA PRO A 60 -1.90 -18.92 6.63
C PRO A 60 -0.73 -18.16 7.28
N ALA A 61 0.22 -17.66 6.47
CA ALA A 61 1.42 -17.00 6.99
C ALA A 61 1.28 -15.48 7.12
N PHE A 62 0.51 -14.83 6.25
CA PHE A 62 0.43 -13.36 6.26
C PHE A 62 -0.83 -12.81 5.61
N ALA A 63 -1.10 -11.55 5.93
CA ALA A 63 -2.16 -10.73 5.33
C ALA A 63 -1.56 -9.45 4.76
N ILE A 64 -2.33 -8.74 3.97
CA ILE A 64 -2.05 -7.35 3.59
C ILE A 64 -3.09 -6.44 4.24
N CYS A 65 -2.74 -5.18 4.42
CA CYS A 65 -3.67 -4.14 4.85
C CYS A 65 -3.71 -3.06 3.78
N ILE A 66 -4.90 -2.53 3.51
CA ILE A 66 -5.07 -1.48 2.51
C ILE A 66 -5.76 -0.28 3.17
N PRO A 67 -5.01 0.52 3.95
CA PRO A 67 -5.55 1.80 4.43
C PRO A 67 -5.90 2.66 3.24
N HIS A 68 -7.13 3.15 3.18
CA HIS A 68 -7.52 3.97 2.04
C HIS A 68 -8.58 4.98 2.41
N THR A 69 -8.64 6.05 1.63
CA THR A 69 -9.68 7.04 1.78
C THR A 69 -10.04 7.64 0.42
N ARG A 70 -11.34 7.78 0.18
CA ARG A 70 -11.88 8.49 -0.97
C ARG A 70 -12.08 9.93 -0.55
N THR A 71 -11.34 10.85 -1.17
CA THR A 71 -11.26 12.23 -0.70
C THR A 71 -10.87 13.18 -1.83
N ASP A 72 -11.26 14.44 -1.68
CA ASP A 72 -10.80 15.53 -2.55
C ASP A 72 -9.51 16.18 -2.02
N GLN A 73 -8.90 15.64 -0.96
CA GLN A 73 -7.63 16.12 -0.41
C GLN A 73 -6.41 15.60 -1.17
N VAL A 74 -6.61 14.87 -2.25
CA VAL A 74 -5.57 14.48 -3.20
C VAL A 74 -5.97 14.90 -4.60
N THR A 75 -4.97 15.26 -5.42
CA THR A 75 -5.20 15.74 -6.80
C THR A 75 -5.24 14.59 -7.81
N SER A 76 -4.88 13.38 -7.38
CA SER A 76 -4.92 12.17 -8.19
C SER A 76 -4.90 10.95 -7.27
N LEU A 77 -4.86 9.76 -7.86
CA LEU A 77 -4.65 8.53 -7.11
C LEU A 77 -3.19 8.50 -6.62
N VAL A 78 -2.97 8.34 -5.32
CA VAL A 78 -1.63 8.27 -4.71
C VAL A 78 -1.50 7.03 -3.86
N MET A 79 -0.29 6.47 -3.78
CA MET A 79 -0.03 5.28 -2.96
C MET A 79 1.33 5.37 -2.30
N SER A 80 1.41 4.87 -1.06
CA SER A 80 2.65 4.51 -0.41
C SER A 80 2.58 3.07 0.07
N VAL A 81 3.73 2.44 0.28
CA VAL A 81 3.81 1.04 0.71
C VAL A 81 4.73 0.91 1.91
N GLY A 82 4.31 0.13 2.88
CA GLY A 82 5.16 -0.34 3.97
C GLY A 82 5.27 -1.85 3.91
N ARG A 83 6.49 -2.37 4.05
CA ARG A 83 6.78 -3.80 4.14
C ARG A 83 7.32 -4.12 5.52
N SER A 84 6.86 -5.21 6.13
CA SER A 84 7.35 -5.68 7.43
C SER A 84 7.75 -7.14 7.34
N SER A 85 9.05 -7.43 7.57
CA SER A 85 9.55 -8.81 7.55
C SER A 85 9.06 -9.60 8.76
N GLU A 86 8.87 -8.95 9.90
CA GLU A 86 8.40 -9.62 11.11
C GLU A 86 6.88 -9.71 11.20
N GLY A 87 6.19 -8.92 10.39
CA GLY A 87 4.74 -8.82 10.42
C GLY A 87 4.23 -7.85 11.48
N ILE A 88 3.08 -7.28 11.22
CA ILE A 88 2.44 -6.31 12.10
C ILE A 88 1.11 -6.90 12.58
N ILE A 89 0.84 -6.78 13.86
CA ILE A 89 -0.41 -7.29 14.45
C ILE A 89 -1.52 -6.26 14.25
N PHE A 90 -2.54 -6.66 13.47
CA PHE A 90 -3.76 -5.89 13.30
C PHE A 90 -4.90 -6.62 14.00
N PRO A 91 -5.71 -5.94 14.81
CA PRO A 91 -6.85 -6.59 15.46
C PRO A 91 -7.82 -7.24 14.48
N ALA A 92 -7.93 -6.70 13.27
CA ALA A 92 -8.84 -7.20 12.24
C ALA A 92 -8.30 -8.41 11.48
N SER A 93 -7.07 -8.87 11.76
CA SER A 93 -6.43 -9.96 11.03
C SER A 93 -6.01 -11.08 11.97
N ALA A 94 -6.32 -12.33 11.60
CA ALA A 94 -5.89 -13.51 12.34
C ALA A 94 -4.40 -13.84 12.13
N VAL A 95 -3.77 -13.28 11.08
CA VAL A 95 -2.37 -13.52 10.75
C VAL A 95 -1.64 -12.18 10.63
N PRO A 96 -0.31 -12.15 10.81
CA PRO A 96 0.44 -10.89 10.72
C PRO A 96 0.32 -10.23 9.36
N VAL A 97 0.29 -8.90 9.34
CA VAL A 97 0.28 -8.11 8.11
C VAL A 97 1.71 -7.89 7.64
N ARG A 98 1.99 -8.25 6.39
CA ARG A 98 3.33 -8.10 5.80
C ARG A 98 3.45 -6.83 4.96
N TYR A 99 2.39 -6.43 4.27
CA TYR A 99 2.38 -5.25 3.42
C TYR A 99 1.22 -4.35 3.77
N LEU A 100 1.51 -3.04 3.83
CA LEU A 100 0.49 -1.99 3.91
C LEU A 100 0.52 -1.20 2.61
N PHE A 101 -0.61 -1.16 1.90
CA PHE A 101 -0.77 -0.33 0.71
C PHE A 101 -1.71 0.82 1.06
N CYS A 102 -1.14 1.99 1.36
CA CYS A 102 -1.90 3.18 1.73
C CYS A 102 -2.31 3.92 0.47
N ILE A 103 -3.60 4.07 0.21
CA ILE A 103 -4.11 4.62 -1.05
C ILE A 103 -5.06 5.79 -0.78
N GLY A 104 -4.69 6.98 -1.30
CA GLY A 104 -5.58 8.13 -1.36
C GLY A 104 -6.18 8.23 -2.76
N VAL A 105 -7.50 8.34 -2.87
CA VAL A 105 -8.18 8.32 -4.15
C VAL A 105 -9.21 9.44 -4.25
N GLN A 106 -9.18 10.16 -5.38
CA GLN A 106 -10.23 11.13 -5.70
C GLN A 106 -11.56 10.40 -5.90
N LEU A 107 -12.65 11.08 -5.54
CA LEU A 107 -13.99 10.49 -5.66
C LEU A 107 -14.30 10.00 -7.09
N ALA A 108 -13.81 10.73 -8.10
CA ALA A 108 -14.03 10.40 -9.51
C ALA A 108 -13.23 9.17 -9.98
N LEU A 109 -12.24 8.69 -9.22
CA LEU A 109 -11.33 7.62 -9.64
C LEU A 109 -11.61 6.28 -8.93
N ALA A 110 -12.82 6.08 -8.43
CA ALA A 110 -13.17 4.87 -7.69
C ALA A 110 -12.96 3.58 -8.51
N ALA A 111 -13.23 3.60 -9.82
CA ALA A 111 -13.03 2.45 -10.69
C ALA A 111 -11.54 2.09 -10.82
N ASP A 112 -10.67 3.10 -10.97
CA ASP A 112 -9.22 2.88 -11.01
C ASP A 112 -8.70 2.31 -9.69
N TYR A 113 -9.21 2.81 -8.57
CA TYR A 113 -8.87 2.30 -7.24
C TYR A 113 -9.21 0.80 -7.13
N LEU A 114 -10.41 0.40 -7.52
CA LEU A 114 -10.83 -1.01 -7.45
C LEU A 114 -9.95 -1.91 -8.32
N ARG A 115 -9.58 -1.43 -9.50
CA ARG A 115 -8.68 -2.16 -10.40
C ARG A 115 -7.30 -2.35 -9.77
N ILE A 116 -6.74 -1.30 -9.18
CA ILE A 116 -5.42 -1.36 -8.51
C ILE A 116 -5.46 -2.34 -7.34
N VAL A 117 -6.49 -2.28 -6.50
CA VAL A 117 -6.63 -3.20 -5.37
C VAL A 117 -6.72 -4.66 -5.86
N GLY A 118 -7.47 -4.91 -6.91
CA GLY A 118 -7.56 -6.24 -7.51
C GLY A 118 -6.23 -6.76 -8.04
N LEU A 119 -5.43 -5.88 -8.67
CA LEU A 119 -4.08 -6.21 -9.13
C LEU A 119 -3.16 -6.56 -7.95
N LEU A 120 -3.15 -5.73 -6.91
CA LEU A 120 -2.33 -5.96 -5.73
C LEU A 120 -2.66 -7.30 -5.07
N ALA A 121 -3.96 -7.61 -4.94
CA ALA A 121 -4.40 -8.88 -4.36
C ALA A 121 -3.90 -10.08 -5.17
N ARG A 122 -3.95 -10.00 -6.49
CA ARG A 122 -3.45 -11.09 -7.36
C ARG A 122 -1.94 -11.23 -7.28
N ILE A 123 -1.21 -10.13 -7.25
CA ILE A 123 0.25 -10.12 -7.19
C ILE A 123 0.74 -10.79 -5.90
N VAL A 124 0.18 -10.43 -4.75
CA VAL A 124 0.64 -10.98 -3.47
C VAL A 124 0.22 -12.43 -3.24
N LYS A 125 -0.81 -12.90 -3.94
CA LYS A 125 -1.24 -14.31 -3.87
C LYS A 125 -0.36 -15.24 -4.70
N ASP A 126 0.32 -14.73 -5.71
CA ASP A 126 1.24 -15.52 -6.52
C ASP A 126 2.60 -15.62 -5.80
N GLN A 127 3.01 -16.84 -5.46
CA GLN A 127 4.20 -17.06 -4.64
C GLN A 127 5.46 -16.44 -5.25
N ALA A 128 5.69 -16.62 -6.54
CA ALA A 128 6.87 -16.09 -7.20
C ALA A 128 6.87 -14.55 -7.22
N SER A 129 5.70 -13.96 -7.41
CA SER A 129 5.53 -12.50 -7.42
C SER A 129 5.75 -11.92 -6.03
N GLU A 130 5.16 -12.52 -5.01
CA GLU A 130 5.31 -12.07 -3.63
C GLU A 130 6.77 -12.19 -3.17
N GLU A 131 7.48 -13.24 -3.59
CA GLU A 131 8.89 -13.38 -3.28
C GLU A 131 9.72 -12.22 -3.82
N ARG A 132 9.43 -11.75 -5.03
CA ARG A 132 10.12 -10.58 -5.60
C ARG A 132 9.88 -9.32 -4.80
N LEU A 133 8.67 -9.11 -4.32
CA LEU A 133 8.35 -7.97 -3.45
C LEU A 133 9.06 -8.11 -2.11
N ARG A 134 9.01 -9.30 -1.53
CA ARG A 134 9.58 -9.58 -0.21
C ARG A 134 11.11 -9.42 -0.19
N THR A 135 11.78 -9.70 -1.30
CA THR A 135 13.24 -9.66 -1.40
C THR A 135 13.78 -8.40 -2.08
N ALA A 136 12.93 -7.48 -2.53
CA ALA A 136 13.38 -6.24 -3.14
C ALA A 136 14.29 -5.49 -2.17
N ALA A 137 15.47 -5.04 -2.67
CA ALA A 137 16.49 -4.41 -1.84
C ALA A 137 16.41 -2.88 -1.84
N SER A 138 15.54 -2.30 -2.67
CA SER A 138 15.34 -0.85 -2.75
C SER A 138 13.90 -0.53 -3.12
N GLY A 139 13.48 0.70 -2.87
CA GLY A 139 12.17 1.17 -3.32
C GLY A 139 12.02 1.08 -4.84
N SER A 140 13.07 1.37 -5.57
CA SER A 140 13.10 1.26 -7.02
C SER A 140 12.87 -0.18 -7.49
N GLU A 141 13.54 -1.16 -6.87
CA GLU A 141 13.31 -2.58 -7.19
C GLU A 141 11.89 -3.01 -6.87
N PHE A 142 11.34 -2.54 -5.76
CA PHE A 142 9.97 -2.85 -5.37
C PHE A 142 8.98 -2.35 -6.41
N VAL A 143 9.09 -1.09 -6.81
CA VAL A 143 8.22 -0.49 -7.83
C VAL A 143 8.38 -1.21 -9.17
N GLN A 144 9.61 -1.52 -9.58
CA GLN A 144 9.86 -2.26 -10.82
C GLN A 144 9.21 -3.63 -10.81
N ALA A 145 9.30 -4.33 -9.68
CA ALA A 145 8.66 -5.65 -9.53
C ALA A 145 7.15 -5.55 -9.70
N LEU A 146 6.51 -4.57 -9.06
CA LEU A 146 5.07 -4.34 -9.23
C LEU A 146 4.71 -4.01 -10.68
N SER A 147 5.48 -3.15 -11.33
CA SER A 147 5.22 -2.73 -12.72
C SER A 147 5.31 -3.90 -13.68
N ARG A 148 6.32 -4.77 -13.51
CA ARG A 148 6.47 -5.97 -14.34
C ARG A 148 5.32 -6.95 -14.13
N LEU A 149 4.90 -7.13 -12.88
CA LEU A 149 3.82 -8.04 -12.55
C LEU A 149 2.48 -7.51 -13.06
N GLU A 150 2.27 -6.21 -12.99
CA GLU A 150 1.09 -5.57 -13.57
C GLU A 150 1.02 -5.80 -15.08
N ALA A 151 2.14 -5.67 -15.78
CA ALA A 151 2.19 -5.84 -17.24
C ALA A 151 1.87 -7.27 -17.69
N LYS A 152 2.01 -8.27 -16.81
CA LYS A 152 1.71 -9.67 -17.12
C LYS A 152 0.27 -10.05 -16.86
N LEU A 153 -0.47 -9.22 -16.18
CA LEU A 153 -1.86 -9.45 -15.82
C LEU A 153 -2.79 -8.71 -16.78
#